data_259dd42975b198657ef168f66ce994e8
#
_entry.id   259dd42975b198657ef168f66ce994e8
#
_cell.length_a   1.000
_cell.length_b   1.000
_cell.length_c   1.000
_cell.angle_alpha   90.00
_cell.angle_beta   90.00
_cell.angle_gamma   90.00
#
_symmetry.space_group_name_H-M   'P 1'
#
loop_
_entity.id
_entity.type
_entity.pdbx_description
1 polymer ?
#
loop_
_entity_poly.entity_id
_entity_poly.type
_entity_poly.pdbx_seq_one_letter_code
_entity_poly.pdbx_strand_id
1 'polypeptide(L)'
;GEAYVAHPEYVLLVAAVVWFDVAACLPFSRLREQGRAMTFVGIKALGVVVNVALAIGFALAGLYGTPFGVGWVFVANLIASAVTFNVILLTTDRTVPRIDRRLLAAVLVYSLPLLVSGVAGTANEFIDRQMIKYLVPAGAMAQLGVYGAITKIAVVMMLFTQMYRLAAEPFFLADYRKSDFVAMNAAAMKYYVMASMFIFLGIALFKDLFSLIVGADFREGIFILPVVLGANVLSGVWLNLSFWYKREERTQLAVWVTFTGLFF
;
A
#
# COMPACT_ATOMS: atom_id res chain seq x y z
N GLY A 1 -6.36 22.46 3.43
CA GLY A 1 -6.44 22.95 4.77
C GLY A 1 -7.79 23.41 5.27
N GLU A 2 -8.50 24.27 4.56
CA GLU A 2 -9.71 24.94 5.09
C GLU A 2 -10.89 23.99 5.37
N ALA A 3 -11.09 22.96 4.56
CA ALA A 3 -12.17 21.99 4.75
C ALA A 3 -12.06 21.21 6.08
N TYR A 4 -10.86 20.94 6.57
CA TYR A 4 -10.65 20.23 7.84
C TYR A 4 -10.82 21.12 9.06
N VAL A 5 -10.66 22.43 8.90
CA VAL A 5 -10.92 23.41 9.98
C VAL A 5 -12.43 23.61 10.17
N ALA A 6 -13.19 23.53 9.06
CA ALA A 6 -14.64 23.65 9.10
C ALA A 6 -15.36 22.38 9.65
N HIS A 7 -14.71 21.20 9.56
CA HIS A 7 -15.28 19.90 9.93
C HIS A 7 -14.31 19.06 10.78
N PRO A 8 -14.09 19.40 12.04
CA PRO A 8 -13.19 18.64 12.93
C PRO A 8 -13.65 17.20 13.17
N GLU A 9 -14.94 16.90 12.99
CA GLU A 9 -15.51 15.54 13.06
C GLU A 9 -14.91 14.58 12.05
N TYR A 10 -14.45 15.07 10.87
CA TYR A 10 -13.79 14.20 9.88
C TYR A 10 -12.47 13.62 10.42
N VAL A 11 -11.75 14.39 11.21
CA VAL A 11 -10.50 13.94 11.84
C VAL A 11 -10.77 12.79 12.81
N LEU A 12 -11.84 12.91 13.60
CA LEU A 12 -12.24 11.84 14.55
C LEU A 12 -12.67 10.58 13.80
N LEU A 13 -13.44 10.71 12.71
CA LEU A 13 -13.86 9.58 11.89
C LEU A 13 -12.64 8.86 11.28
N VAL A 14 -11.70 9.61 10.70
CA VAL A 14 -10.47 9.04 10.15
C VAL A 14 -9.64 8.36 11.23
N ALA A 15 -9.49 8.99 12.40
CA ALA A 15 -8.78 8.39 13.53
C ALA A 15 -9.42 7.07 13.97
N ALA A 16 -10.75 6.99 14.02
CA ALA A 16 -11.47 5.77 14.36
C ALA A 16 -11.29 4.67 13.28
N VAL A 17 -11.33 5.03 11.98
CA VAL A 17 -11.03 4.10 10.88
C VAL A 17 -9.62 3.52 11.04
N VAL A 18 -8.62 4.39 11.23
CA VAL A 18 -7.22 3.97 11.41
C VAL A 18 -7.07 3.06 12.63
N TRP A 19 -7.78 3.37 13.71
CA TRP A 19 -7.75 2.52 14.92
C TRP A 19 -8.24 1.10 14.64
N PHE A 20 -9.40 0.93 13.97
CA PHE A 20 -9.91 -0.39 13.59
C PHE A 20 -8.97 -1.13 12.64
N ASP A 21 -8.41 -0.44 11.65
CA ASP A 21 -7.50 -1.03 10.66
C ASP A 21 -6.19 -1.50 11.31
N VAL A 22 -5.61 -0.70 12.22
CA VAL A 22 -4.42 -1.07 12.98
C VAL A 22 -4.72 -2.25 13.93
N ALA A 23 -5.85 -2.22 14.63
CA ALA A 23 -6.25 -3.32 15.50
C ALA A 23 -6.48 -4.63 14.75
N ALA A 24 -6.97 -4.57 13.50
CA ALA A 24 -7.14 -5.72 12.63
C ALA A 24 -5.82 -6.27 12.05
N CYS A 25 -4.74 -5.50 12.06
CA CYS A 25 -3.47 -5.87 11.42
C CYS A 25 -2.88 -7.17 11.98
N LEU A 26 -2.83 -7.31 13.32
CA LEU A 26 -2.29 -8.52 13.98
C LEU A 26 -3.12 -9.77 13.70
N PRO A 27 -4.46 -9.78 13.85
CA PRO A 27 -5.30 -10.91 13.47
C PRO A 27 -5.15 -11.30 12.00
N PHE A 28 -5.05 -10.33 11.08
CA PHE A 28 -4.80 -10.61 9.66
C PHE A 28 -3.44 -11.25 9.40
N SER A 29 -2.40 -10.80 10.10
CA SER A 29 -1.06 -11.39 10.00
C SER A 29 -1.05 -12.83 10.48
N ARG A 30 -1.79 -13.14 11.56
CA ARG A 30 -1.96 -14.51 12.06
C ARG A 30 -2.69 -15.43 11.06
N LEU A 31 -3.74 -14.94 10.38
CA LEU A 31 -4.40 -15.73 9.33
C LEU A 31 -3.46 -16.09 8.17
N ARG A 32 -2.57 -15.17 7.80
CA ARG A 32 -1.56 -15.42 6.75
C ARG A 32 -0.53 -16.44 7.20
N GLU A 33 -0.04 -16.33 8.44
CA GLU A 33 0.88 -17.30 9.04
C GLU A 33 0.27 -18.72 9.10
N GLN A 34 -1.02 -18.83 9.42
CA GLN A 34 -1.76 -20.09 9.46
C GLN A 34 -2.11 -20.64 8.06
N GLY A 35 -1.72 -19.98 6.97
CA GLY A 35 -2.06 -20.38 5.61
C GLY A 35 -3.55 -20.29 5.26
N ARG A 36 -4.38 -19.62 6.07
CA ARG A 36 -5.83 -19.47 5.87
C ARG A 36 -6.17 -18.37 4.85
N ALA A 37 -5.61 -18.51 3.64
CA ALA A 37 -5.69 -17.48 2.58
C ALA A 37 -7.13 -17.15 2.19
N MET A 38 -8.01 -18.16 2.06
CA MET A 38 -9.41 -17.94 1.67
C MET A 38 -10.20 -17.16 2.73
N THR A 39 -9.95 -17.41 4.02
CA THR A 39 -10.56 -16.63 5.11
C THR A 39 -10.07 -15.19 5.07
N PHE A 40 -8.76 -14.99 4.86
CA PHE A 40 -8.17 -13.65 4.72
C PHE A 40 -8.81 -12.86 3.56
N VAL A 41 -8.88 -13.47 2.37
CA VAL A 41 -9.47 -12.85 1.18
C VAL A 41 -10.96 -12.58 1.38
N GLY A 42 -11.71 -13.54 1.95
CA GLY A 42 -13.13 -13.40 2.19
C GLY A 42 -13.47 -12.23 3.13
N ILE A 43 -12.72 -12.06 4.23
CA ILE A 43 -12.94 -10.95 5.15
C ILE A 43 -12.57 -9.61 4.51
N LYS A 44 -11.47 -9.55 3.73
CA LYS A 44 -11.09 -8.33 3.00
C LYS A 44 -12.13 -7.98 1.93
N ALA A 45 -12.62 -8.96 1.17
CA ALA A 45 -13.67 -8.76 0.19
C ALA A 45 -14.99 -8.30 0.83
N LEU A 46 -15.37 -8.85 1.98
CA LEU A 46 -16.53 -8.41 2.74
C LEU A 46 -16.41 -6.92 3.11
N GLY A 47 -15.26 -6.49 3.62
CA GLY A 47 -15.02 -5.09 3.95
C GLY A 47 -15.19 -4.16 2.75
N VAL A 48 -14.64 -4.55 1.58
CA VAL A 48 -14.80 -3.79 0.33
C VAL A 48 -16.26 -3.73 -0.10
N VAL A 49 -16.97 -4.87 -0.09
CA VAL A 49 -18.39 -4.92 -0.46
C VAL A 49 -19.24 -4.05 0.45
N VAL A 50 -19.04 -4.13 1.77
CA VAL A 50 -19.77 -3.28 2.74
C VAL A 50 -19.48 -1.80 2.48
N ASN A 51 -18.21 -1.42 2.26
CA ASN A 51 -17.85 -0.03 1.98
C ASN A 51 -18.55 0.49 0.71
N VAL A 52 -18.45 -0.26 -0.39
CA VAL A 52 -19.05 0.12 -1.67
C VAL A 52 -20.57 0.17 -1.57
N ALA A 53 -21.19 -0.82 -0.94
CA ALA A 53 -22.65 -0.86 -0.76
C ALA A 53 -23.15 0.33 0.05
N LEU A 54 -22.47 0.69 1.14
CA LEU A 54 -22.82 1.86 1.95
C LEU A 54 -22.59 3.17 1.18
N ALA A 55 -21.47 3.29 0.45
CA ALA A 55 -21.20 4.47 -0.35
C ALA A 55 -22.28 4.71 -1.43
N ILE A 56 -22.68 3.64 -2.12
CA ILE A 56 -23.78 3.70 -3.10
C ILE A 56 -25.12 3.99 -2.39
N GLY A 57 -25.40 3.32 -1.27
CA GLY A 57 -26.63 3.55 -0.50
C GLY A 57 -26.77 4.98 -0.03
N PHE A 58 -25.70 5.59 0.47
CA PHE A 58 -25.67 7.01 0.88
C PHE A 58 -25.81 7.96 -0.31
N ALA A 59 -25.26 7.60 -1.48
CA ALA A 59 -25.46 8.36 -2.71
C ALA A 59 -26.92 8.35 -3.17
N LEU A 60 -27.55 7.18 -3.18
CA LEU A 60 -28.96 7.02 -3.57
C LEU A 60 -29.91 7.70 -2.58
N ALA A 61 -29.56 7.74 -1.30
CA ALA A 61 -30.31 8.47 -0.27
C ALA A 61 -30.10 10.00 -0.32
N GLY A 62 -29.27 10.50 -1.23
CA GLY A 62 -28.98 11.94 -1.38
C GLY A 62 -28.17 12.56 -0.23
N LEU A 63 -27.56 11.72 0.63
CA LEU A 63 -26.88 12.19 1.83
C LEU A 63 -25.63 13.04 1.54
N TYR A 64 -25.00 12.87 0.38
CA TYR A 64 -23.87 13.71 -0.04
C TYR A 64 -24.24 15.16 -0.33
N GLY A 65 -25.53 15.47 -0.53
CA GLY A 65 -26.05 16.83 -0.64
C GLY A 65 -26.30 17.54 0.71
N THR A 66 -26.12 16.84 1.83
CA THR A 66 -26.30 17.42 3.17
C THR A 66 -25.08 18.25 3.59
N PRO A 67 -25.17 19.12 4.61
CA PRO A 67 -24.03 19.88 5.13
C PRO A 67 -22.85 19.00 5.57
N PHE A 68 -23.11 17.76 5.94
CA PHE A 68 -22.08 16.77 6.29
C PHE A 68 -21.35 16.21 5.05
N GLY A 69 -21.97 16.26 3.85
CA GLY A 69 -21.37 16.02 2.55
C GLY A 69 -20.45 14.81 2.47
N VAL A 70 -19.16 15.06 2.24
CA VAL A 70 -18.11 14.03 2.11
C VAL A 70 -17.93 13.21 3.40
N GLY A 71 -18.39 13.69 4.55
CA GLY A 71 -18.33 12.96 5.81
C GLY A 71 -18.98 11.57 5.75
N TRP A 72 -20.02 11.41 4.93
CA TRP A 72 -20.65 10.09 4.73
C TRP A 72 -19.73 9.05 4.11
N VAL A 73 -18.70 9.45 3.34
CA VAL A 73 -17.67 8.53 2.85
C VAL A 73 -16.84 8.00 4.01
N PHE A 74 -16.47 8.86 4.97
CA PHE A 74 -15.74 8.44 6.16
C PHE A 74 -16.59 7.53 7.06
N VAL A 75 -17.91 7.78 7.16
CA VAL A 75 -18.83 6.90 7.89
C VAL A 75 -18.93 5.53 7.22
N ALA A 76 -19.02 5.45 5.90
CA ALA A 76 -19.02 4.17 5.17
C ALA A 76 -17.73 3.37 5.44
N ASN A 77 -16.57 4.05 5.37
CA ASN A 77 -15.28 3.46 5.71
C ASN A 77 -15.23 2.97 7.17
N LEU A 78 -15.71 3.78 8.11
CA LEU A 78 -15.73 3.42 9.52
C LEU A 78 -16.55 2.16 9.77
N ILE A 79 -17.75 2.07 9.21
CA ILE A 79 -18.61 0.89 9.34
C ILE A 79 -17.93 -0.33 8.72
N ALA A 80 -17.34 -0.19 7.53
CA ALA A 80 -16.66 -1.28 6.85
C ALA A 80 -15.44 -1.79 7.65
N SER A 81 -14.61 -0.89 8.21
CA SER A 81 -13.48 -1.25 9.07
C SER A 81 -13.93 -1.89 10.38
N ALA A 82 -14.99 -1.37 11.00
CA ALA A 82 -15.57 -1.96 12.21
C ALA A 82 -16.13 -3.38 11.95
N VAL A 83 -16.87 -3.57 10.85
CA VAL A 83 -17.39 -4.90 10.43
C VAL A 83 -16.22 -5.86 10.20
N THR A 84 -15.22 -5.45 9.43
CA THR A 84 -14.02 -6.25 9.14
C THR A 84 -13.31 -6.66 10.43
N PHE A 85 -13.12 -5.72 11.37
CA PHE A 85 -12.50 -5.98 12.67
C PHE A 85 -13.30 -6.97 13.51
N ASN A 86 -14.62 -6.81 13.60
CA ASN A 86 -15.46 -7.72 14.36
C ASN A 86 -15.46 -9.14 13.74
N VAL A 87 -15.58 -9.24 12.43
CA VAL A 87 -15.60 -10.55 11.74
C VAL A 87 -14.26 -11.27 11.93
N ILE A 88 -13.12 -10.57 11.85
CA ILE A 88 -11.82 -11.20 12.05
C ILE A 88 -11.63 -11.64 13.52
N LEU A 89 -12.13 -10.88 14.50
CA LEU A 89 -12.11 -11.30 15.90
C LEU A 89 -12.95 -12.55 16.17
N LEU A 90 -14.06 -12.72 15.45
CA LEU A 90 -14.92 -13.91 15.58
C LEU A 90 -14.30 -15.14 14.89
N THR A 91 -13.47 -14.94 13.86
CA THR A 91 -12.83 -16.02 13.09
C THR A 91 -11.46 -16.43 13.62
N THR A 92 -10.88 -15.60 14.50
CA THR A 92 -9.57 -15.87 15.12
C THR A 92 -9.77 -16.36 16.55
N ASP A 93 -9.02 -17.42 16.92
CA ASP A 93 -9.09 -17.95 18.28
C ASP A 93 -8.80 -16.87 19.32
N ARG A 94 -9.70 -16.75 20.29
CA ARG A 94 -9.59 -15.82 21.41
C ARG A 94 -8.51 -16.29 22.38
N THR A 95 -7.27 -15.86 22.14
CA THR A 95 -6.23 -16.00 23.16
C THR A 95 -6.19 -14.74 23.99
N VAL A 96 -6.24 -14.89 25.31
CA VAL A 96 -6.07 -13.75 26.24
C VAL A 96 -4.66 -13.20 26.02
N PRO A 97 -4.50 -11.93 25.61
CA PRO A 97 -3.19 -11.36 25.36
C PRO A 97 -2.40 -11.28 26.67
N ARG A 98 -1.33 -12.05 26.76
CA ARG A 98 -0.35 -11.90 27.83
C ARG A 98 0.79 -11.05 27.30
N ILE A 99 1.04 -9.92 27.92
CA ILE A 99 2.13 -9.02 27.55
C ILE A 99 3.40 -9.53 28.22
N ASP A 100 4.25 -10.19 27.44
CA ASP A 100 5.64 -10.46 27.84
C ASP A 100 6.50 -9.23 27.50
N ARG A 101 7.04 -8.59 28.54
CA ARG A 101 7.86 -7.36 28.37
C ARG A 101 9.15 -7.62 27.58
N ARG A 102 9.73 -8.81 27.69
CA ARG A 102 10.95 -9.16 26.93
C ARG A 102 10.63 -9.30 25.45
N LEU A 103 9.55 -10.02 25.13
CA LEU A 103 9.09 -10.17 23.77
C LEU A 103 8.69 -8.82 23.17
N LEU A 104 7.98 -7.98 23.93
CA LEU A 104 7.59 -6.64 23.49
C LEU A 104 8.83 -5.78 23.17
N ALA A 105 9.85 -5.80 24.02
CA ALA A 105 11.08 -5.06 23.79
C ALA A 105 11.80 -5.54 22.52
N ALA A 106 11.91 -6.85 22.31
CA ALA A 106 12.51 -7.41 21.11
C ALA A 106 11.75 -7.04 19.84
N VAL A 107 10.41 -7.11 19.87
CA VAL A 107 9.55 -6.70 18.74
C VAL A 107 9.71 -5.20 18.46
N LEU A 108 9.78 -4.35 19.47
CA LEU A 108 9.96 -2.91 19.27
C LEU A 108 11.32 -2.57 18.67
N VAL A 109 12.40 -3.19 19.15
CA VAL A 109 13.75 -3.00 18.60
C VAL A 109 13.81 -3.40 17.12
N TYR A 110 13.11 -4.48 16.74
CA TYR A 110 13.03 -4.94 15.36
C TYR A 110 12.14 -4.04 14.49
N SER A 111 10.96 -3.66 15.00
CA SER A 111 9.93 -2.98 14.19
C SER A 111 10.11 -1.46 14.12
N LEU A 112 10.74 -0.82 15.10
CA LEU A 112 10.91 0.63 15.11
C LEU A 112 11.75 1.15 13.93
N PRO A 113 12.91 0.56 13.58
CA PRO A 113 13.64 0.93 12.37
C PRO A 113 12.82 0.73 11.09
N LEU A 114 12.04 -0.37 11.01
CA LEU A 114 11.17 -0.62 9.86
C LEU A 114 10.04 0.40 9.76
N LEU A 115 9.49 0.86 10.89
CA LEU A 115 8.50 1.93 10.92
C LEU A 115 9.07 3.24 10.39
N VAL A 116 10.27 3.62 10.85
CA VAL A 116 10.95 4.83 10.36
C VAL A 116 11.22 4.74 8.85
N SER A 117 11.73 3.59 8.39
CA SER A 117 11.93 3.33 6.96
C SER A 117 10.61 3.37 6.17
N GLY A 118 9.53 2.82 6.72
CA GLY A 118 8.20 2.85 6.12
C GLY A 118 7.63 4.27 5.98
N VAL A 119 7.78 5.10 7.01
CA VAL A 119 7.38 6.51 6.97
C VAL A 119 8.20 7.27 5.92
N ALA A 120 9.51 7.08 5.88
CA ALA A 120 10.38 7.69 4.88
C ALA A 120 10.04 7.21 3.46
N GLY A 121 9.74 5.91 3.28
CA GLY A 121 9.29 5.37 1.99
C GLY A 121 7.96 5.96 1.53
N THR A 122 7.01 6.11 2.45
CA THR A 122 5.72 6.77 2.15
C THR A 122 5.94 8.25 1.81
N ALA A 123 6.80 8.96 2.55
CA ALA A 123 7.15 10.34 2.23
C ALA A 123 7.75 10.46 0.82
N ASN A 124 8.65 9.54 0.45
CA ASN A 124 9.23 9.47 -0.89
C ASN A 124 8.17 9.28 -1.99
N GLU A 125 7.15 8.47 -1.76
CA GLU A 125 6.03 8.25 -2.70
C GLU A 125 5.19 9.52 -2.92
N PHE A 126 5.10 10.39 -1.90
CA PHE A 126 4.34 11.65 -2.00
C PHE A 126 5.18 12.84 -2.43
N ILE A 127 6.52 12.80 -2.31
CA ILE A 127 7.40 13.93 -2.57
C ILE A 127 7.31 14.40 -4.02
N ASP A 128 7.20 13.47 -4.97
CA ASP A 128 7.07 13.77 -6.40
C ASP A 128 5.91 14.72 -6.67
N ARG A 129 4.76 14.45 -6.06
CA ARG A 129 3.55 15.26 -6.21
C ARG A 129 3.70 16.64 -5.57
N GLN A 130 4.40 16.71 -4.43
CA GLN A 130 4.69 17.98 -3.77
C GLN A 130 5.68 18.79 -4.60
N MET A 131 6.72 18.16 -5.15
CA MET A 131 7.69 18.81 -6.01
C MET A 131 7.01 19.42 -7.24
N ILE A 132 6.16 18.69 -7.93
CA ILE A 132 5.38 19.22 -9.07
C ILE A 132 4.57 20.44 -8.62
N LYS A 133 3.88 20.35 -7.48
CA LYS A 133 3.03 21.43 -6.97
C LYS A 133 3.77 22.73 -6.65
N TYR A 134 4.99 22.62 -6.09
CA TYR A 134 5.72 23.79 -5.58
C TYR A 134 6.86 24.26 -6.51
N LEU A 135 7.42 23.39 -7.34
CA LEU A 135 8.55 23.75 -8.22
C LEU A 135 8.13 24.16 -9.62
N VAL A 136 6.93 23.77 -10.07
CA VAL A 136 6.43 24.17 -11.40
C VAL A 136 5.83 25.57 -11.32
N PRO A 137 6.38 26.57 -12.04
CA PRO A 137 5.98 27.98 -11.89
C PRO A 137 4.55 28.29 -12.35
N ALA A 138 4.07 27.59 -13.39
CA ALA A 138 2.74 27.79 -13.96
C ALA A 138 2.10 26.45 -14.35
N GLY A 139 0.80 26.31 -14.16
CA GLY A 139 0.08 25.10 -14.54
C GLY A 139 0.35 23.89 -13.66
N ALA A 140 0.94 24.03 -12.46
CA ALA A 140 1.29 22.94 -11.56
C ALA A 140 0.14 21.96 -11.31
N MET A 141 -1.09 22.45 -11.14
CA MET A 141 -2.26 21.60 -10.89
C MET A 141 -2.67 20.79 -12.13
N ALA A 142 -2.52 21.35 -13.32
CA ALA A 142 -2.76 20.62 -14.56
C ALA A 142 -1.70 19.52 -14.76
N GLN A 143 -0.42 19.84 -14.56
CA GLN A 143 0.67 18.85 -14.64
C GLN A 143 0.56 17.78 -13.57
N LEU A 144 0.14 18.11 -12.36
CA LEU A 144 -0.17 17.14 -11.31
C LEU A 144 -1.31 16.19 -11.74
N GLY A 145 -2.32 16.73 -12.42
CA GLY A 145 -3.41 15.95 -13.01
C GLY A 145 -2.90 14.97 -14.08
N VAL A 146 -2.05 15.45 -15.00
CA VAL A 146 -1.40 14.63 -16.04
C VAL A 146 -0.57 13.52 -15.41
N TYR A 147 0.32 13.84 -14.47
CA TYR A 147 1.14 12.87 -13.73
C TYR A 147 0.25 11.83 -13.02
N GLY A 148 -0.79 12.29 -12.33
CA GLY A 148 -1.75 11.40 -11.64
C GLY A 148 -2.52 10.48 -12.58
N ALA A 149 -2.84 10.92 -13.80
CA ALA A 149 -3.49 10.09 -14.80
C ALA A 149 -2.55 9.01 -15.35
N ILE A 150 -1.28 9.35 -15.62
CA ILE A 150 -0.29 8.40 -16.12
C ILE A 150 0.09 7.35 -15.05
N THR A 151 0.22 7.76 -13.80
CA THR A 151 0.49 6.83 -12.68
C THR A 151 -0.62 5.81 -12.49
N LYS A 152 -1.88 6.11 -12.88
CA LYS A 152 -2.98 5.13 -12.87
C LYS A 152 -2.79 4.00 -13.87
N ILE A 153 -2.13 4.23 -15.02
CA ILE A 153 -1.76 3.15 -15.94
C ILE A 153 -0.70 2.26 -15.28
N ALA A 154 0.26 2.86 -14.62
CA ALA A 154 1.33 2.12 -13.94
C ALA A 154 0.85 1.31 -12.72
N VAL A 155 -0.39 1.52 -12.24
CA VAL A 155 -0.99 0.72 -11.16
C VAL A 155 -0.95 -0.77 -11.43
N VAL A 156 -1.04 -1.21 -12.68
CA VAL A 156 -0.93 -2.63 -13.05
C VAL A 156 0.39 -3.22 -12.56
N MET A 157 1.51 -2.51 -12.77
CA MET A 157 2.83 -2.94 -12.29
C MET A 157 2.91 -2.88 -10.75
N MET A 158 2.34 -1.85 -10.14
CA MET A 158 2.28 -1.73 -8.68
C MET A 158 1.50 -2.88 -8.06
N LEU A 159 0.35 -3.26 -8.64
CA LEU A 159 -0.44 -4.40 -8.18
C LEU A 159 0.34 -5.72 -8.31
N PHE A 160 1.05 -5.93 -9.42
CA PHE A 160 1.90 -7.11 -9.59
C PHE A 160 2.96 -7.18 -8.48
N THR A 161 3.66 -6.08 -8.21
CA THR A 161 4.66 -5.98 -7.14
C THR A 161 4.04 -6.24 -5.76
N GLN A 162 2.83 -5.72 -5.49
CA GLN A 162 2.13 -5.96 -4.22
C GLN A 162 1.68 -7.42 -4.07
N MET A 163 1.18 -8.06 -5.13
CA MET A 163 0.82 -9.49 -5.08
C MET A 163 2.05 -10.36 -4.84
N TYR A 164 3.16 -10.06 -5.54
CA TYR A 164 4.42 -10.71 -5.29
C TYR A 164 4.89 -10.55 -3.83
N ARG A 165 4.83 -9.34 -3.29
CA ARG A 165 5.17 -9.05 -1.88
C ARG A 165 4.33 -9.88 -0.91
N LEU A 166 3.01 -9.93 -1.10
CA LEU A 166 2.11 -10.68 -0.23
C LEU A 166 2.41 -12.19 -0.21
N ALA A 167 2.88 -12.75 -1.33
CA ALA A 167 3.27 -14.15 -1.43
C ALA A 167 4.69 -14.40 -0.91
N ALA A 168 5.65 -13.55 -1.30
CA ALA A 168 7.07 -13.75 -1.04
C ALA A 168 7.44 -13.46 0.42
N GLU A 169 6.87 -12.44 1.05
CA GLU A 169 7.23 -12.02 2.39
C GLU A 169 7.03 -13.13 3.44
N PRO A 170 5.85 -13.76 3.58
CA PRO A 170 5.69 -14.86 4.54
C PRO A 170 6.53 -16.08 4.18
N PHE A 171 6.69 -16.39 2.89
CA PHE A 171 7.51 -17.52 2.43
C PHE A 171 8.97 -17.37 2.85
N PHE A 172 9.58 -16.22 2.57
CA PHE A 172 11.00 -15.99 2.90
C PHE A 172 11.23 -15.79 4.40
N LEU A 173 10.27 -15.25 5.15
CA LEU A 173 10.41 -15.07 6.59
C LEU A 173 10.16 -16.36 7.37
N ALA A 174 9.30 -17.28 6.91
CA ALA A 174 9.06 -18.56 7.57
C ALA A 174 10.26 -19.50 7.45
N ASP A 175 10.94 -19.52 6.32
CA ASP A 175 12.02 -20.45 5.98
C ASP A 175 13.44 -19.83 6.08
N TYR A 176 13.59 -18.73 6.81
CA TYR A 176 14.83 -17.94 6.86
C TYR A 176 16.07 -18.71 7.33
N ARG A 177 15.89 -19.85 8.04
CA ARG A 177 16.99 -20.68 8.56
C ARG A 177 17.51 -21.74 7.58
N LYS A 178 16.84 -21.94 6.44
CA LYS A 178 17.31 -22.93 5.45
C LYS A 178 18.59 -22.47 4.77
N SER A 179 19.50 -23.42 4.53
CA SER A 179 20.80 -23.18 3.87
C SER A 179 20.66 -22.58 2.47
N ASP A 180 19.56 -22.85 1.79
CA ASP A 180 19.34 -22.50 0.39
C ASP A 180 18.63 -21.15 0.18
N PHE A 181 18.46 -20.36 1.25
CA PHE A 181 17.76 -19.06 1.16
C PHE A 181 18.32 -18.14 0.06
N VAL A 182 19.65 -18.03 -0.04
CA VAL A 182 20.29 -17.14 -1.04
C VAL A 182 19.95 -17.58 -2.46
N ALA A 183 20.03 -18.88 -2.73
CA ALA A 183 19.70 -19.43 -4.04
C ALA A 183 18.22 -19.26 -4.36
N MET A 184 17.33 -19.49 -3.40
CA MET A 184 15.90 -19.31 -3.56
C MET A 184 15.52 -17.83 -3.77
N ASN A 185 16.10 -16.92 -3.00
CA ASN A 185 15.85 -15.49 -3.16
C ASN A 185 16.37 -14.97 -4.50
N ALA A 186 17.54 -15.43 -4.95
CA ALA A 186 18.08 -15.10 -6.27
C ALA A 186 17.19 -15.63 -7.41
N ALA A 187 16.68 -16.86 -7.28
CA ALA A 187 15.75 -17.42 -8.25
C ALA A 187 14.43 -16.65 -8.29
N ALA A 188 13.86 -16.35 -7.13
CA ALA A 188 12.63 -15.54 -7.04
C ALA A 188 12.82 -14.15 -7.63
N MET A 189 13.92 -13.48 -7.36
CA MET A 189 14.28 -12.19 -7.96
C MET A 189 14.40 -12.28 -9.48
N LYS A 190 15.05 -13.33 -9.99
CA LYS A 190 15.17 -13.56 -11.44
C LYS A 190 13.79 -13.66 -12.11
N TYR A 191 12.90 -14.50 -11.56
CA TYR A 191 11.55 -14.66 -12.11
C TYR A 191 10.70 -13.41 -11.95
N TYR A 192 10.83 -12.69 -10.83
CA TYR A 192 10.17 -11.40 -10.64
C TYR A 192 10.60 -10.39 -11.72
N VAL A 193 11.92 -10.24 -11.96
CA VAL A 193 12.43 -9.31 -12.97
C VAL A 193 11.96 -9.71 -14.36
N MET A 194 12.01 -11.01 -14.71
CA MET A 194 11.53 -11.49 -16.01
C MET A 194 10.05 -11.16 -16.22
N ALA A 195 9.19 -11.46 -15.24
CA ALA A 195 7.76 -11.19 -15.31
C ALA A 195 7.46 -9.69 -15.36
N SER A 196 8.11 -8.90 -14.49
CA SER A 196 7.93 -7.45 -14.47
C SER A 196 8.42 -6.76 -15.74
N MET A 197 9.53 -7.22 -16.33
CA MET A 197 10.00 -6.71 -17.63
C MET A 197 9.06 -7.09 -18.77
N PHE A 198 8.43 -8.26 -18.72
CA PHE A 198 7.41 -8.64 -19.68
C PHE A 198 6.19 -7.71 -19.61
N ILE A 199 5.70 -7.42 -18.40
CA ILE A 199 4.61 -6.44 -18.17
C ILE A 199 5.04 -5.04 -18.63
N PHE A 200 6.26 -4.62 -18.28
CA PHE A 200 6.84 -3.34 -18.69
C PHE A 200 6.83 -3.19 -20.21
N LEU A 201 7.37 -4.17 -20.93
CA LEU A 201 7.40 -4.15 -22.38
C LEU A 201 6.00 -4.16 -22.98
N GLY A 202 5.08 -4.98 -22.45
CA GLY A 202 3.70 -5.00 -22.89
C GLY A 202 3.02 -3.63 -22.79
N ILE A 203 3.16 -2.95 -21.66
CA ILE A 203 2.57 -1.62 -21.47
C ILE A 203 3.30 -0.55 -22.30
N ALA A 204 4.64 -0.59 -22.34
CA ALA A 204 5.44 0.41 -23.05
C ALA A 204 5.28 0.33 -24.56
N LEU A 205 5.22 -0.88 -25.15
CA LEU A 205 5.01 -1.08 -26.58
C LEU A 205 3.59 -0.70 -27.02
N PHE A 206 2.60 -1.00 -26.17
CA PHE A 206 1.21 -0.68 -26.44
C PHE A 206 0.73 0.59 -25.73
N LYS A 207 1.64 1.52 -25.41
CA LYS A 207 1.34 2.77 -24.71
C LYS A 207 0.19 3.57 -25.34
N ASP A 208 0.09 3.56 -26.67
CA ASP A 208 -0.95 4.29 -27.40
C ASP A 208 -2.34 3.68 -27.16
N LEU A 209 -2.43 2.35 -27.00
CA LEU A 209 -3.67 1.68 -26.59
C LEU A 209 -4.06 2.06 -25.16
N PHE A 210 -3.09 2.07 -24.24
CA PHE A 210 -3.32 2.49 -22.86
C PHE A 210 -3.66 3.98 -22.75
N SER A 211 -3.18 4.82 -23.69
CA SER A 211 -3.55 6.22 -23.77
C SER A 211 -5.04 6.45 -24.01
N LEU A 212 -5.75 5.49 -24.61
CA LEU A 212 -7.20 5.57 -24.84
C LEU A 212 -8.01 5.52 -23.53
N ILE A 213 -7.44 4.89 -22.48
CA ILE A 213 -8.06 4.81 -21.14
C ILE A 213 -7.96 6.16 -20.42
N VAL A 214 -7.01 6.98 -20.81
CA VAL A 214 -6.75 8.30 -20.23
C VAL A 214 -7.49 9.36 -21.05
N GLY A 215 -8.11 10.32 -20.37
CA GLY A 215 -8.77 11.45 -21.02
C GLY A 215 -7.83 12.20 -21.97
N ALA A 216 -8.36 12.76 -23.06
CA ALA A 216 -7.58 13.39 -24.13
C ALA A 216 -6.60 14.45 -23.59
N ASP A 217 -7.05 15.26 -22.60
CA ASP A 217 -6.27 16.35 -21.99
C ASP A 217 -5.04 15.87 -21.20
N PHE A 218 -4.99 14.58 -20.83
CA PHE A 218 -3.89 14.02 -20.02
C PHE A 218 -2.91 13.18 -20.85
N ARG A 219 -3.15 12.99 -22.15
CA ARG A 219 -2.33 12.13 -23.03
C ARG A 219 -0.95 12.70 -23.29
N GLU A 220 -0.78 14.00 -23.15
CA GLU A 220 0.54 14.64 -23.33
C GLU A 220 1.61 14.06 -22.39
N GLY A 221 1.22 13.53 -21.22
CA GLY A 221 2.14 12.93 -20.25
C GLY A 221 2.53 11.47 -20.56
N ILE A 222 2.04 10.83 -21.62
CA ILE A 222 2.26 9.40 -21.87
C ILE A 222 3.75 9.03 -22.04
N PHE A 223 4.59 9.99 -22.41
CA PHE A 223 6.04 9.79 -22.53
C PHE A 223 6.73 9.49 -21.20
N ILE A 224 6.11 9.89 -20.07
CA ILE A 224 6.62 9.62 -18.72
C ILE A 224 6.34 8.16 -18.29
N LEU A 225 5.35 7.50 -18.93
CA LEU A 225 4.90 6.16 -18.52
C LEU A 225 6.03 5.12 -18.41
N PRO A 226 6.99 5.01 -19.37
CA PRO A 226 8.08 4.05 -19.22
C PRO A 226 8.96 4.32 -18.01
N VAL A 227 9.16 5.59 -17.64
CA VAL A 227 9.95 5.97 -16.46
C VAL A 227 9.25 5.50 -15.17
N VAL A 228 7.94 5.76 -15.06
CA VAL A 228 7.14 5.33 -13.90
C VAL A 228 7.08 3.81 -13.79
N LEU A 229 6.91 3.11 -14.91
CA LEU A 229 6.95 1.64 -14.94
C LEU A 229 8.32 1.11 -14.50
N GLY A 230 9.42 1.69 -15.00
CA GLY A 230 10.78 1.34 -14.61
C GLY A 230 11.03 1.52 -13.11
N ALA A 231 10.56 2.63 -12.54
CA ALA A 231 10.63 2.88 -11.11
C ALA A 231 9.90 1.78 -10.30
N ASN A 232 8.72 1.32 -10.76
CA ASN A 232 7.99 0.22 -10.12
C ASN A 232 8.73 -1.13 -10.22
N VAL A 233 9.42 -1.43 -11.34
CA VAL A 233 10.28 -2.62 -11.47
C VAL A 233 11.40 -2.56 -10.44
N LEU A 234 12.10 -1.43 -10.33
CA LEU A 234 13.18 -1.23 -9.37
C LEU A 234 12.68 -1.31 -7.91
N SER A 235 11.47 -0.83 -7.63
CA SER A 235 10.84 -0.98 -6.32
C SER A 235 10.65 -2.45 -5.93
N GLY A 236 10.29 -3.32 -6.86
CA GLY A 236 10.20 -4.75 -6.58
C GLY A 236 11.55 -5.45 -6.46
N VAL A 237 12.57 -5.01 -7.20
CA VAL A 237 13.96 -5.45 -6.98
C VAL A 237 14.42 -5.08 -5.57
N TRP A 238 14.18 -3.86 -5.15
CA TRP A 238 14.41 -3.38 -3.79
C TRP A 238 13.71 -4.26 -2.74
N LEU A 239 12.46 -4.62 -2.98
CA LEU A 239 11.72 -5.52 -2.10
C LEU A 239 12.45 -6.86 -1.90
N ASN A 240 12.94 -7.49 -2.98
CA ASN A 240 13.71 -8.73 -2.89
C ASN A 240 14.99 -8.57 -2.08
N LEU A 241 15.73 -7.48 -2.30
CA LEU A 241 16.94 -7.19 -1.54
C LEU A 241 16.63 -6.95 -0.06
N SER A 242 15.42 -6.44 0.25
CA SER A 242 15.00 -6.18 1.62
C SER A 242 14.87 -7.44 2.48
N PHE A 243 14.65 -8.60 1.89
CA PHE A 243 14.57 -9.87 2.62
C PHE A 243 15.89 -10.25 3.28
N TRP A 244 17.03 -9.86 2.70
CA TRP A 244 18.34 -10.13 3.28
C TRP A 244 18.53 -9.46 4.65
N TYR A 245 18.34 -8.15 4.76
CA TYR A 245 18.54 -7.46 6.04
C TYR A 245 17.44 -7.77 7.06
N LYS A 246 16.25 -8.13 6.62
CA LYS A 246 15.18 -8.63 7.50
C LYS A 246 15.57 -9.98 8.10
N ARG A 247 16.17 -10.86 7.29
CA ARG A 247 16.67 -12.16 7.72
C ARG A 247 17.80 -12.04 8.75
N GLU A 248 18.75 -11.15 8.51
CA GLU A 248 19.92 -10.95 9.40
C GLU A 248 19.55 -10.09 10.64
N GLU A 249 18.26 -9.80 10.84
CA GLU A 249 17.74 -8.92 11.90
C GLU A 249 18.39 -7.50 11.91
N ARG A 250 19.02 -7.12 10.78
CA ARG A 250 19.70 -5.82 10.59
C ARG A 250 18.74 -4.77 10.01
N THR A 251 17.56 -4.61 10.61
CA THR A 251 16.51 -3.70 10.11
C THR A 251 16.94 -2.23 10.09
N GLN A 252 18.00 -1.86 10.84
CA GLN A 252 18.61 -0.54 10.79
C GLN A 252 19.14 -0.17 9.39
N LEU A 253 19.58 -1.16 8.60
CA LEU A 253 20.02 -0.93 7.22
C LEU A 253 18.88 -0.41 6.33
N ALA A 254 17.64 -0.80 6.62
CA ALA A 254 16.47 -0.28 5.93
C ALA A 254 16.37 1.25 6.02
N VAL A 255 16.66 1.79 7.21
CA VAL A 255 16.64 3.23 7.47
C VAL A 255 17.68 3.93 6.59
N TRP A 256 18.93 3.47 6.63
CA TRP A 256 20.01 4.09 5.87
C TRP A 256 19.75 4.08 4.36
N VAL A 257 19.30 2.94 3.81
CA VAL A 257 19.04 2.85 2.37
C VAL A 257 17.84 3.69 1.97
N THR A 258 16.77 3.73 2.77
CA THR A 258 15.59 4.55 2.47
C THR A 258 15.92 6.04 2.55
N PHE A 259 16.70 6.47 3.54
CA PHE A 259 17.11 7.87 3.64
C PHE A 259 18.06 8.28 2.53
N THR A 260 19.02 7.44 2.13
CA THR A 260 19.84 7.72 0.95
C THR A 260 18.98 7.90 -0.31
N GLY A 261 17.98 7.06 -0.52
CA GLY A 261 17.05 7.22 -1.66
C GLY A 261 16.15 8.47 -1.57
N LEU A 262 15.93 9.03 -0.37
CA LEU A 262 15.16 10.26 -0.21
C LEU A 262 15.97 11.52 -0.55
N PHE A 263 17.32 11.45 -0.44
CA PHE A 263 18.21 12.58 -0.69
C PHE A 263 18.76 12.65 -2.13
N PHE A 264 18.62 11.58 -2.91
CA PHE A 264 18.99 11.50 -4.32
C PHE A 264 17.76 11.45 -5.23
#